data_4395697df9e547688caaa90012ea87f5
#
_entry.id   4395697df9e547688caaa90012ea87f5
#
_cell.length_a   1.000
_cell.length_b   1.000
_cell.length_c   1.000
_cell.angle_alpha   90.00
_cell.angle_beta   90.00
_cell.angle_gamma   90.00
#
_symmetry.space_group_name_H-M   'P 1'
#
loop_
_entity.id
_entity.type
_entity.pdbx_description
1 polymer ?
#
loop_
_entity_poly.entity_id
_entity_poly.type
_entity_poly.pdbx_seq_one_letter_code
_entity_poly.pdbx_strand_id
1 'polypeptide(L)'
;MPHCRGLWRGLSILSLAWLLGWSATLRAEDEPLWAALRTGDAVALIRHAMAPGTGDPAGFKLEDCATQRNLSEEGRRQARQIGAAFRQNGISSAQVRSSRWCRCLETARLLELGPVEPFAPLDSFFPQPGRGPAQTAALREFLSRADAGSPRVLVTHQVNITELTGVVPRSGELIVVRPAADGSVRVMGRLEPGRARPE
;
A
#
# COMPACT_ATOMS: atom_id res chain seq x y z
N MET A 1 -21.09 -63.69 -31.74
CA MET A 1 -20.80 -62.35 -32.24
C MET A 1 -20.85 -61.45 -31.02
N PRO A 2 -19.68 -61.11 -30.36
CA PRO A 2 -19.71 -60.43 -29.10
C PRO A 2 -19.38 -58.92 -29.25
N HIS A 3 -20.05 -58.20 -28.41
CA HIS A 3 -19.97 -56.77 -28.14
C HIS A 3 -18.62 -56.31 -27.59
N CYS A 4 -18.04 -55.24 -28.12
CA CYS A 4 -17.07 -54.42 -27.40
C CYS A 4 -17.73 -53.15 -26.90
N ARG A 5 -18.01 -53.11 -25.61
CA ARG A 5 -18.37 -51.90 -24.85
C ARG A 5 -17.13 -51.43 -24.08
N GLY A 6 -16.72 -50.26 -24.37
CA GLY A 6 -16.32 -49.49 -23.38
C GLY A 6 -15.11 -48.96 -22.86
N LEU A 7 -14.80 -48.23 -22.18
CA LEU A 7 -13.83 -47.49 -21.36
C LEU A 7 -13.41 -46.14 -21.96
N TRP A 8 -14.25 -45.17 -21.68
CA TRP A 8 -13.78 -43.78 -21.62
C TRP A 8 -14.42 -43.08 -20.40
N ARG A 9 -13.81 -43.28 -19.22
CA ARG A 9 -14.10 -42.48 -18.03
C ARG A 9 -12.80 -42.43 -17.20
N GLY A 10 -12.12 -41.29 -17.18
CA GLY A 10 -11.03 -41.12 -16.21
C GLY A 10 -9.91 -40.18 -16.59
N LEU A 11 -10.19 -38.96 -17.07
CA LEU A 11 -9.12 -37.95 -17.23
C LEU A 11 -9.67 -36.50 -17.08
N SER A 12 -10.30 -36.19 -15.98
CA SER A 12 -10.78 -34.80 -15.78
C SER A 12 -10.68 -34.26 -14.34
N ILE A 13 -9.94 -34.91 -13.44
CA ILE A 13 -9.89 -34.46 -12.01
C ILE A 13 -8.53 -33.86 -11.62
N LEU A 14 -7.48 -34.02 -12.42
CA LEU A 14 -6.13 -33.57 -12.04
C LEU A 14 -5.80 -32.10 -12.36
N SER A 15 -6.60 -31.42 -13.18
CA SER A 15 -6.29 -30.04 -13.61
C SER A 15 -6.75 -28.95 -12.64
N LEU A 16 -7.70 -29.23 -11.74
CA LEU A 16 -8.25 -28.23 -10.81
C LEU A 16 -7.40 -28.01 -9.56
N ALA A 17 -6.62 -29.00 -9.16
CA ALA A 17 -5.81 -28.96 -7.94
C ALA A 17 -4.59 -28.00 -8.06
N TRP A 18 -4.05 -27.80 -9.26
CA TRP A 18 -2.88 -26.97 -9.49
C TRP A 18 -3.15 -25.45 -9.37
N LEU A 19 -4.36 -25.00 -9.72
CA LEU A 19 -4.72 -23.58 -9.64
C LEU A 19 -5.01 -23.11 -8.20
N LEU A 20 -5.48 -24.01 -7.34
CA LEU A 20 -5.73 -23.70 -5.93
C LEU A 20 -4.43 -23.62 -5.09
N GLY A 21 -3.41 -24.37 -5.47
CA GLY A 21 -2.12 -24.38 -4.77
C GLY A 21 -1.33 -23.08 -4.90
N TRP A 22 -1.39 -22.41 -6.04
CA TRP A 22 -0.64 -21.16 -6.27
C TRP A 22 -1.23 -19.96 -5.51
N SER A 23 -2.53 -19.93 -5.34
CA SER A 23 -3.18 -18.85 -4.55
C SER A 23 -2.93 -18.98 -3.05
N ALA A 24 -2.71 -20.19 -2.56
CA ALA A 24 -2.42 -20.46 -1.15
C ALA A 24 -0.96 -20.11 -0.78
N THR A 25 0.00 -20.37 -1.65
CA THR A 25 1.41 -20.07 -1.41
C THR A 25 1.69 -18.57 -1.36
N LEU A 26 1.12 -17.78 -2.27
CA LEU A 26 1.27 -16.32 -2.26
C LEU A 26 0.65 -15.66 -1.03
N ARG A 27 -0.44 -16.20 -0.51
CA ARG A 27 -1.03 -15.72 0.77
C ARG A 27 -0.14 -16.07 1.97
N ALA A 28 0.55 -17.19 1.94
CA ALA A 28 1.45 -17.61 3.02
C ALA A 28 2.71 -16.73 3.09
N GLU A 29 3.21 -16.26 1.97
CA GLU A 29 4.40 -15.37 1.91
C GLU A 29 4.10 -13.96 2.45
N ASP A 30 2.89 -13.45 2.23
CA ASP A 30 2.47 -12.12 2.69
C ASP A 30 2.00 -12.11 4.16
N GLU A 31 1.63 -13.27 4.71
CA GLU A 31 1.05 -13.37 6.07
C GLU A 31 1.94 -12.79 7.17
N PRO A 32 3.27 -12.97 7.19
CA PRO A 32 4.12 -12.35 8.20
C PRO A 32 4.07 -10.82 8.17
N LEU A 33 3.91 -10.21 6.99
CA LEU A 33 3.79 -8.76 6.84
C LEU A 33 2.45 -8.27 7.38
N TRP A 34 1.35 -8.97 7.05
CA TRP A 34 0.03 -8.64 7.55
C TRP A 34 -0.07 -8.84 9.07
N ALA A 35 0.55 -9.89 9.61
CA ALA A 35 0.62 -10.13 11.06
C ALA A 35 1.31 -8.96 11.77
N ALA A 36 2.47 -8.50 11.28
CA ALA A 36 3.19 -7.38 11.87
C ALA A 36 2.42 -6.06 11.77
N LEU A 37 1.64 -5.86 10.69
CA LEU A 37 0.75 -4.70 10.55
C LEU A 37 -0.42 -4.76 11.54
N ARG A 38 -1.02 -5.93 11.76
CA ARG A 38 -2.14 -6.12 12.72
C ARG A 38 -1.73 -5.82 14.16
N THR A 39 -0.54 -6.26 14.56
CA THR A 39 -0.03 -6.03 15.92
C THR A 39 0.50 -4.62 16.15
N GLY A 40 0.67 -3.83 15.09
CA GLY A 40 1.30 -2.51 15.17
C GLY A 40 2.83 -2.54 15.28
N ASP A 41 3.46 -3.73 15.17
CA ASP A 41 4.94 -3.88 15.14
C ASP A 41 5.55 -3.30 13.85
N ALA A 42 4.72 -3.14 12.82
CA ALA A 42 5.12 -2.54 11.56
C ALA A 42 4.16 -1.42 11.14
N VAL A 43 4.59 -0.63 10.18
CA VAL A 43 3.85 0.48 9.57
C VAL A 43 3.75 0.24 8.07
N ALA A 44 2.56 0.47 7.49
CA ALA A 44 2.37 0.49 6.05
C ALA A 44 2.64 1.90 5.50
N LEU A 45 3.69 2.05 4.70
CA LEU A 45 3.91 3.23 3.87
C LEU A 45 3.27 2.99 2.51
N ILE A 46 2.28 3.77 2.13
CA ILE A 46 1.57 3.63 0.86
C ILE A 46 1.91 4.79 -0.06
N ARG A 47 2.47 4.51 -1.24
CA ARG A 47 2.45 5.51 -2.29
C ARG A 47 1.00 5.72 -2.72
N HIS A 48 0.55 6.98 -2.81
CA HIS A 48 -0.80 7.28 -3.31
C HIS A 48 -1.16 6.42 -4.53
N ALA A 49 -2.43 6.08 -4.66
CA ALA A 49 -2.96 5.28 -5.76
C ALA A 49 -2.75 5.97 -7.14
N MET A 50 -3.10 5.30 -8.21
CA MET A 50 -2.84 5.75 -9.58
C MET A 50 -3.35 7.17 -9.83
N ALA A 51 -2.41 8.06 -10.13
CA ALA A 51 -2.64 9.44 -10.57
C ALA A 51 -1.79 9.67 -11.82
N PRO A 52 -2.38 9.76 -13.01
CA PRO A 52 -1.64 9.88 -14.27
C PRO A 52 -0.74 11.11 -14.34
N GLY A 53 0.39 11.00 -15.01
CA GLY A 53 1.36 12.08 -15.19
C GLY A 53 2.42 12.15 -14.08
N THR A 54 3.24 13.19 -14.13
CA THR A 54 4.36 13.42 -13.21
C THR A 54 4.31 14.85 -12.69
N GLY A 55 4.58 15.04 -11.40
CA GLY A 55 4.49 16.37 -10.76
C GLY A 55 3.06 16.87 -10.61
N ASP A 56 2.94 18.13 -10.28
CA ASP A 56 1.68 18.90 -10.29
C ASP A 56 1.78 20.02 -11.32
N PRO A 57 0.66 20.57 -11.82
CA PRO A 57 0.69 21.72 -12.72
C PRO A 57 1.43 22.92 -12.11
N ALA A 58 2.03 23.75 -12.94
CA ALA A 58 2.67 24.98 -12.48
C ALA A 58 1.65 25.87 -11.73
N GLY A 59 2.06 26.38 -10.57
CA GLY A 59 1.19 27.25 -9.76
C GLY A 59 0.07 26.52 -9.00
N PHE A 60 0.14 25.16 -8.86
CA PHE A 60 -0.83 24.43 -8.04
C PHE A 60 -0.88 24.98 -6.61
N LYS A 61 -2.05 24.88 -5.98
CA LYS A 61 -2.28 25.26 -4.59
C LYS A 61 -2.64 24.02 -3.79
N LEU A 62 -2.02 23.89 -2.62
CA LEU A 62 -2.18 22.71 -1.77
C LEU A 62 -3.62 22.55 -1.28
N GLU A 63 -4.30 23.67 -1.05
CA GLU A 63 -5.67 23.73 -0.53
C GLU A 63 -6.73 23.61 -1.63
N ASP A 64 -6.31 23.63 -2.90
CA ASP A 64 -7.22 23.58 -4.06
C ASP A 64 -6.94 22.37 -4.94
N CYS A 65 -7.74 21.32 -4.75
CA CYS A 65 -7.61 20.06 -5.49
C CYS A 65 -7.78 20.21 -7.00
N ALA A 66 -8.54 21.23 -7.47
CA ALA A 66 -8.73 21.45 -8.91
C ALA A 66 -7.44 21.86 -9.61
N THR A 67 -6.48 22.39 -8.88
CA THR A 67 -5.16 22.81 -9.39
C THR A 67 -4.10 21.72 -9.32
N GLN A 68 -4.42 20.56 -8.72
CA GLN A 68 -3.46 19.47 -8.49
C GLN A 68 -3.66 18.32 -9.48
N ARG A 69 -2.62 17.49 -9.60
CA ARG A 69 -2.73 16.17 -10.21
C ARG A 69 -3.44 15.22 -9.26
N ASN A 70 -4.60 14.72 -9.68
CA ASN A 70 -5.51 13.92 -8.86
C ASN A 70 -5.54 12.43 -9.29
N LEU A 71 -6.21 11.60 -8.50
CA LEU A 71 -6.42 10.19 -8.83
C LEU A 71 -7.27 10.04 -10.10
N SER A 72 -6.96 9.02 -10.90
CA SER A 72 -7.87 8.51 -11.92
C SER A 72 -8.97 7.65 -11.29
N GLU A 73 -10.01 7.29 -12.07
CA GLU A 73 -11.01 6.32 -11.63
C GLU A 73 -10.38 4.95 -11.30
N GLU A 74 -9.37 4.55 -12.06
CA GLU A 74 -8.59 3.35 -11.75
C GLU A 74 -7.88 3.49 -10.40
N GLY A 75 -7.26 4.65 -10.12
CA GLY A 75 -6.64 4.92 -8.82
C GLY A 75 -7.63 4.87 -7.67
N ARG A 76 -8.85 5.38 -7.86
CA ARG A 76 -9.92 5.28 -6.85
C ARG A 76 -10.32 3.82 -6.60
N ARG A 77 -10.47 3.02 -7.67
CA ARG A 77 -10.72 1.58 -7.52
C ARG A 77 -9.58 0.88 -6.79
N GLN A 78 -8.33 1.16 -7.18
CA GLN A 78 -7.14 0.64 -6.53
C GLN A 78 -7.11 0.96 -5.02
N ALA A 79 -7.38 2.20 -4.63
CA ALA A 79 -7.42 2.60 -3.22
C ALA A 79 -8.48 1.81 -2.43
N ARG A 80 -9.69 1.62 -2.98
CA ARG A 80 -10.72 0.78 -2.35
C ARG A 80 -10.31 -0.68 -2.22
N GLN A 81 -9.63 -1.23 -3.23
CA GLN A 81 -9.10 -2.61 -3.19
C GLN A 81 -8.02 -2.77 -2.12
N ILE A 82 -7.14 -1.78 -1.96
CA ILE A 82 -6.15 -1.76 -0.88
C ILE A 82 -6.87 -1.80 0.48
N GLY A 83 -7.85 -0.96 0.72
CA GLY A 83 -8.63 -0.97 1.96
C GLY A 83 -9.35 -2.29 2.21
N ALA A 84 -9.93 -2.90 1.16
CA ALA A 84 -10.53 -4.23 1.24
C ALA A 84 -9.51 -5.30 1.65
N ALA A 85 -8.27 -5.23 1.12
CA ALA A 85 -7.20 -6.14 1.50
C ALA A 85 -6.80 -6.01 2.97
N PHE A 86 -6.72 -4.81 3.52
CA PHE A 86 -6.51 -4.62 4.96
C PHE A 86 -7.60 -5.33 5.78
N ARG A 87 -8.88 -5.12 5.45
CA ARG A 87 -10.01 -5.75 6.16
C ARG A 87 -9.99 -7.27 6.01
N GLN A 88 -9.70 -7.81 4.83
CA GLN A 88 -9.56 -9.25 4.58
C GLN A 88 -8.42 -9.89 5.39
N ASN A 89 -7.40 -9.12 5.74
CA ASN A 89 -6.28 -9.56 6.57
C ASN A 89 -6.45 -9.16 8.05
N GLY A 90 -7.69 -8.92 8.50
CA GLY A 90 -8.02 -8.69 9.91
C GLY A 90 -7.71 -7.29 10.44
N ILE A 91 -7.47 -6.31 9.56
CA ILE A 91 -7.24 -4.91 9.93
C ILE A 91 -8.47 -4.10 9.49
N SER A 92 -9.45 -3.98 10.38
CA SER A 92 -10.70 -3.21 10.12
C SER A 92 -10.56 -1.73 10.45
N SER A 93 -9.57 -1.35 11.27
CA SER A 93 -9.28 0.05 11.61
C SER A 93 -7.78 0.27 11.77
N ALA A 94 -7.32 1.50 11.54
CA ALA A 94 -5.93 1.91 11.68
C ALA A 94 -5.82 3.40 12.03
N GLN A 95 -4.69 3.80 12.57
CA GLN A 95 -4.28 5.20 12.62
C GLN A 95 -3.80 5.60 11.23
N VAL A 96 -4.61 6.40 10.51
CA VAL A 96 -4.32 6.78 9.14
C VAL A 96 -3.81 8.21 9.07
N ARG A 97 -2.58 8.40 8.61
CA ARG A 97 -2.02 9.71 8.30
C ARG A 97 -1.71 9.85 6.83
N SER A 98 -1.85 11.05 6.32
CA SER A 98 -1.67 11.32 4.90
C SER A 98 -0.92 12.62 4.65
N SER A 99 -0.12 12.62 3.59
CA SER A 99 0.27 13.87 2.94
C SER A 99 -0.96 14.73 2.65
N ARG A 100 -0.79 16.04 2.71
CA ARG A 100 -1.85 17.03 2.45
C ARG A 100 -2.24 17.15 0.96
N TRP A 101 -1.50 16.52 0.04
CA TRP A 101 -1.87 16.46 -1.36
C TRP A 101 -3.17 15.71 -1.57
N CYS A 102 -4.05 16.25 -2.42
CA CYS A 102 -5.40 15.71 -2.63
C CYS A 102 -5.40 14.24 -3.05
N ARG A 103 -4.49 13.80 -3.90
CA ARG A 103 -4.35 12.39 -4.31
C ARG A 103 -3.99 11.46 -3.13
N CYS A 104 -3.23 11.95 -2.13
CA CYS A 104 -2.92 11.17 -0.94
C CYS A 104 -4.11 11.14 0.03
N LEU A 105 -4.73 12.29 0.29
CA LEU A 105 -5.93 12.38 1.14
C LEU A 105 -7.08 11.53 0.57
N GLU A 106 -7.31 11.58 -0.74
CA GLU A 106 -8.33 10.77 -1.40
C GLU A 106 -7.98 9.28 -1.32
N THR A 107 -6.72 8.89 -1.59
CA THR A 107 -6.27 7.50 -1.38
C THR A 107 -6.57 7.06 0.05
N ALA A 108 -6.13 7.82 1.04
CA ALA A 108 -6.28 7.48 2.45
C ALA A 108 -7.75 7.33 2.88
N ARG A 109 -8.63 8.23 2.43
CA ARG A 109 -10.09 8.15 2.72
C ARG A 109 -10.72 6.90 2.11
N LEU A 110 -10.34 6.55 0.88
CA LEU A 110 -10.87 5.39 0.16
C LEU A 110 -10.38 4.04 0.72
N LEU A 111 -9.38 4.01 1.62
CA LEU A 111 -9.03 2.81 2.38
C LEU A 111 -10.15 2.43 3.36
N GLU A 112 -10.92 3.39 3.87
CA GLU A 112 -12.00 3.18 4.86
C GLU A 112 -11.51 2.45 6.12
N LEU A 113 -10.33 2.87 6.64
CA LEU A 113 -9.71 2.31 7.84
C LEU A 113 -9.82 3.22 9.07
N GLY A 114 -10.51 4.34 8.97
CA GLY A 114 -10.71 5.30 10.06
C GLY A 114 -10.52 6.76 9.63
N PRO A 115 -10.54 7.69 10.59
CA PRO A 115 -10.26 9.10 10.33
C PRO A 115 -8.88 9.31 9.70
N VAL A 116 -8.80 10.25 8.76
CA VAL A 116 -7.55 10.60 8.07
C VAL A 116 -6.99 11.90 8.64
N GLU A 117 -5.81 11.82 9.23
CA GLU A 117 -5.10 12.99 9.75
C GLU A 117 -4.08 13.50 8.70
N PRO A 118 -4.21 14.75 8.22
CA PRO A 118 -3.16 15.38 7.42
C PRO A 118 -1.86 15.52 8.21
N PHE A 119 -0.72 15.14 7.62
CA PHE A 119 0.57 15.14 8.30
C PHE A 119 1.68 15.65 7.38
N ALA A 120 2.16 16.86 7.64
CA ALA A 120 3.11 17.55 6.79
C ALA A 120 4.43 16.81 6.50
N PRO A 121 5.02 16.02 7.42
CA PRO A 121 6.19 15.19 7.10
C PRO A 121 5.98 14.16 5.97
N LEU A 122 4.74 13.87 5.59
CA LEU A 122 4.40 13.00 4.45
C LEU A 122 4.23 13.76 3.12
N ASP A 123 4.32 15.09 3.11
CA ASP A 123 4.15 15.92 1.92
C ASP A 123 5.25 15.66 0.89
N SER A 124 4.91 15.80 -0.40
CA SER A 124 5.90 15.65 -1.46
C SER A 124 6.94 16.76 -1.43
N PHE A 125 8.20 16.38 -1.44
CA PHE A 125 9.30 17.31 -1.69
C PHE A 125 9.82 17.24 -3.13
N PHE A 126 9.10 16.57 -4.03
CA PHE A 126 9.47 16.46 -5.45
C PHE A 126 9.75 17.83 -6.10
N PRO A 127 8.91 18.87 -5.89
CA PRO A 127 9.19 20.20 -6.45
C PRO A 127 10.31 20.96 -5.72
N GLN A 128 10.73 20.51 -4.54
CA GLN A 128 11.75 21.14 -3.71
C GLN A 128 12.65 20.08 -3.04
N PRO A 129 13.55 19.41 -3.80
CA PRO A 129 14.33 18.28 -3.30
C PRO A 129 15.16 18.59 -2.05
N GLY A 130 15.64 19.84 -1.89
CA GLY A 130 16.39 20.28 -0.71
C GLY A 130 15.64 20.14 0.62
N ARG A 131 14.31 19.98 0.62
CA ARG A 131 13.51 19.71 1.83
C ARG A 131 13.55 18.24 2.28
N GLY A 132 13.97 17.34 1.40
CA GLY A 132 13.95 15.88 1.64
C GLY A 132 14.63 15.46 2.94
N PRO A 133 15.89 15.84 3.21
CA PRO A 133 16.60 15.41 4.41
C PRO A 133 15.90 15.82 5.72
N ALA A 134 15.49 17.07 5.85
CA ALA A 134 14.82 17.57 7.06
C ALA A 134 13.45 16.92 7.26
N GLN A 135 12.70 16.74 6.18
CA GLN A 135 11.37 16.14 6.21
C GLN A 135 11.44 14.65 6.54
N THR A 136 12.42 13.93 6.00
CA THR A 136 12.68 12.53 6.32
C THR A 136 13.13 12.35 7.76
N ALA A 137 13.95 13.27 8.30
CA ALA A 137 14.32 13.26 9.71
C ALA A 137 13.10 13.42 10.62
N ALA A 138 12.19 14.34 10.32
CA ALA A 138 10.95 14.52 11.07
C ALA A 138 10.04 13.27 10.99
N LEU A 139 10.00 12.60 9.85
CA LEU A 139 9.26 11.35 9.70
C LEU A 139 9.89 10.20 10.51
N ARG A 140 11.21 10.08 10.54
CA ARG A 140 11.93 9.11 11.38
C ARG A 140 11.66 9.32 12.87
N GLU A 141 11.73 10.58 13.32
CA GLU A 141 11.42 10.97 14.70
C GLU A 141 9.97 10.61 15.06
N PHE A 142 9.02 10.90 14.20
CA PHE A 142 7.62 10.48 14.39
C PHE A 142 7.50 8.95 14.51
N LEU A 143 8.14 8.19 13.62
CA LEU A 143 8.08 6.73 13.60
C LEU A 143 8.72 6.11 14.86
N SER A 144 9.81 6.69 15.39
CA SER A 144 10.50 6.18 16.59
C SER A 144 9.71 6.37 17.87
N ARG A 145 8.82 7.38 17.92
CA ARG A 145 8.00 7.72 19.10
C ARG A 145 6.62 7.10 19.08
N ALA A 146 6.23 6.53 17.97
CA ALA A 146 4.86 6.06 17.79
C ALA A 146 4.62 4.78 18.62
N ASP A 147 3.55 4.77 19.41
CA ASP A 147 3.15 3.63 20.23
C ASP A 147 2.93 2.39 19.37
N ALA A 148 3.55 1.28 19.77
CA ALA A 148 3.23 -0.04 19.26
C ALA A 148 1.84 -0.47 19.76
N GLY A 149 1.18 -1.37 19.04
CA GLY A 149 -0.08 -1.98 19.48
C GLY A 149 -1.33 -1.59 18.70
N SER A 150 -1.20 -0.66 17.73
CA SER A 150 -2.29 -0.33 16.82
C SER A 150 -1.79 -0.31 15.37
N PRO A 151 -2.58 -0.81 14.41
CA PRO A 151 -2.25 -0.70 13.00
C PRO A 151 -2.05 0.75 12.57
N ARG A 152 -1.00 1.01 11.80
CA ARG A 152 -0.63 2.35 11.32
C ARG A 152 -0.44 2.36 9.81
N VAL A 153 -1.07 3.34 9.16
CA VAL A 153 -1.02 3.52 7.70
C VAL A 153 -0.63 4.95 7.38
N LEU A 154 0.42 5.12 6.60
CA LEU A 154 0.94 6.41 6.16
C LEU A 154 0.87 6.52 4.64
N VAL A 155 0.01 7.39 4.12
CA VAL A 155 -0.16 7.61 2.67
C VAL A 155 0.69 8.81 2.25
N THR A 156 1.61 8.57 1.30
CA THR A 156 2.60 9.56 0.90
C THR A 156 3.00 9.41 -0.58
N HIS A 157 4.19 9.87 -0.95
CA HIS A 157 4.70 9.95 -2.31
C HIS A 157 5.92 9.06 -2.51
N GLN A 158 6.24 8.78 -3.79
CA GLN A 158 7.42 7.99 -4.15
C GLN A 158 8.69 8.57 -3.51
N VAL A 159 8.93 9.87 -3.64
CA VAL A 159 10.15 10.52 -3.15
C VAL A 159 10.34 10.35 -1.65
N ASN A 160 9.27 10.44 -0.86
CA ASN A 160 9.30 10.26 0.59
C ASN A 160 9.64 8.81 0.98
N ILE A 161 9.00 7.84 0.33
CA ILE A 161 9.28 6.42 0.59
C ILE A 161 10.70 6.07 0.16
N THR A 162 11.14 6.54 -1.01
CA THR A 162 12.49 6.27 -1.52
C THR A 162 13.57 6.86 -0.60
N GLU A 163 13.41 8.10 -0.16
CA GLU A 163 14.37 8.75 0.74
C GLU A 163 14.44 8.06 2.12
N LEU A 164 13.29 7.60 2.63
CA LEU A 164 13.22 6.93 3.92
C LEU A 164 13.79 5.51 3.89
N THR A 165 13.57 4.77 2.78
CA THR A 165 13.74 3.30 2.72
C THR A 165 14.70 2.82 1.65
N GLY A 166 15.08 3.65 0.68
CA GLY A 166 15.81 3.25 -0.53
C GLY A 166 14.95 2.54 -1.58
N VAL A 167 13.66 2.27 -1.29
CA VAL A 167 12.76 1.54 -2.19
C VAL A 167 11.97 2.49 -3.07
N VAL A 168 11.94 2.23 -4.38
CA VAL A 168 11.07 2.93 -5.33
C VAL A 168 9.73 2.18 -5.43
N PRO A 169 8.64 2.71 -4.82
CA PRO A 169 7.35 2.04 -4.83
C PRO A 169 6.57 2.35 -6.11
N ARG A 170 5.71 1.41 -6.53
CA ARG A 170 4.66 1.63 -7.53
C ARG A 170 3.48 2.38 -6.91
N SER A 171 2.57 2.94 -7.73
CA SER A 171 1.33 3.53 -7.25
C SER A 171 0.47 2.49 -6.54
N GLY A 172 -0.01 2.82 -5.34
CA GLY A 172 -0.80 1.93 -4.49
C GLY A 172 -0.02 0.80 -3.83
N GLU A 173 1.28 0.73 -4.02
CA GLU A 173 2.12 -0.27 -3.35
C GLU A 173 2.34 0.10 -1.88
N LEU A 174 2.32 -0.91 -1.02
CA LEU A 174 2.63 -0.83 0.40
C LEU A 174 4.07 -1.28 0.63
N ILE A 175 4.87 -0.42 1.24
CA ILE A 175 6.17 -0.78 1.79
C ILE A 175 5.98 -0.97 3.29
N VAL A 176 6.11 -2.22 3.74
CA VAL A 176 5.97 -2.56 5.16
C VAL A 176 7.30 -2.33 5.85
N VAL A 177 7.30 -1.47 6.84
CA VAL A 177 8.53 -1.08 7.56
C VAL A 177 8.38 -1.31 9.05
N ARG A 178 9.47 -1.68 9.71
CA ARG A 178 9.59 -1.71 11.17
C ARG A 178 10.46 -0.56 11.62
N PRO A 179 9.89 0.41 12.34
CA PRO A 179 10.67 1.47 13.00
C PRO A 179 11.46 0.91 14.19
N ALA A 180 12.59 1.51 14.49
CA ALA A 180 13.35 1.27 15.70
C ALA A 180 13.47 2.54 16.55
N ALA A 181 13.75 2.37 17.83
CA ALA A 181 13.85 3.49 18.78
C ALA A 181 14.97 4.50 18.46
N ASP A 182 16.00 4.08 17.72
CA ASP A 182 17.10 4.91 17.25
C ASP A 182 16.73 5.75 16.00
N GLY A 183 15.48 5.69 15.55
CA GLY A 183 15.00 6.36 14.34
C GLY A 183 15.35 5.63 13.02
N SER A 184 16.04 4.49 13.09
CA SER A 184 16.23 3.66 11.91
C SER A 184 14.92 3.00 11.47
N VAL A 185 14.83 2.69 10.18
CA VAL A 185 13.65 2.06 9.58
C VAL A 185 14.09 0.87 8.74
N ARG A 186 13.62 -0.32 9.10
CA ARG A 186 13.91 -1.55 8.36
C ARG A 186 12.74 -1.92 7.46
N VAL A 187 13.00 -2.10 6.17
CA VAL A 187 12.01 -2.66 5.23
C VAL A 187 11.83 -4.15 5.54
N MET A 188 10.60 -4.57 5.77
CA MET A 188 10.23 -5.96 6.00
C MET A 188 9.79 -6.65 4.70
N GLY A 189 9.13 -5.92 3.82
CA GLY A 189 8.64 -6.43 2.55
C GLY A 189 7.74 -5.44 1.82
N ARG A 190 7.13 -5.92 0.74
CA ARG A 190 6.29 -5.16 -0.18
C ARG A 190 4.98 -5.91 -0.39
N LEU A 191 3.85 -5.18 -0.45
CA LEU A 191 2.53 -5.72 -0.75
C LEU A 191 1.89 -4.93 -1.89
N GLU A 192 1.29 -5.61 -2.85
CA GLU A 192 0.60 -5.00 -4.01
C GLU A 192 -0.90 -5.41 -4.05
N PRO A 193 -1.71 -5.11 -3.02
CA PRO A 193 -3.07 -5.63 -2.92
C PRO A 193 -4.06 -5.05 -3.94
N GLY A 194 -3.73 -3.94 -4.58
CA GLY A 194 -4.60 -3.28 -5.56
C GLY A 194 -4.24 -3.57 -7.02
N ARG A 195 -3.39 -4.56 -7.28
CA ARG A 195 -3.01 -4.95 -8.64
C ARG A 195 -3.93 -6.05 -9.15
N ALA A 196 -4.58 -5.84 -10.29
CA ALA A 196 -5.20 -6.92 -11.04
C ALA A 196 -4.10 -7.94 -11.38
N ARG A 197 -4.30 -9.20 -11.00
CA ARG A 197 -3.39 -10.28 -11.41
C ARG A 197 -3.56 -10.48 -12.91
N PRO A 198 -2.48 -10.64 -13.68
CA PRO A 198 -2.62 -11.14 -15.03
C PRO A 198 -3.27 -12.53 -14.94
N GLU A 199 -4.33 -12.74 -15.73
CA GLU A 199 -4.98 -14.03 -15.93
C GLU A 199 -4.03 -15.02 -16.61
#